data_1ae5467000a8b6ab83d87f21a363f402
#
_entry.id   1ae5467000a8b6ab83d87f21a363f402
#
_cell.length_a   1.000
_cell.length_b   1.000
_cell.length_c   1.000
_cell.angle_alpha   90.00
_cell.angle_beta   90.00
_cell.angle_gamma   90.00
#
_symmetry.space_group_name_H-M   'P 1'
#
loop_
_entity.id
_entity.type
_entity.pdbx_description
1 polymer ?
#
loop_
_entity_poly.entity_id
_entity_poly.type
_entity_poly.pdbx_seq_one_letter_code
_entity_poly.pdbx_strand_id
1 'polypeptide(L)'
;MAQEIKFGTDGWRGLIADDFTFDNVRRVAGAIASYVLKNERPQHGVIVGYDARFASPRAAQIVAEVLAEAGIPVKLANDYTPTPAVSYAVKHQGAAGGVMVTSSHNPWNWNGVKFKGSFGGSATPAIMKKIEDELAAAAAPKGTQAKIEEVDLKKEYVKAVCAFADMDLIAKTKFKFAVDAMYGSGRGVLTGIFAERGVHCVAIRQELNPLFPGINPEPIEPHVAMLQETVVREKCDAGLATDGDADRIGAVAEDGSFVDSHKIFCVLLRWLLERKKWPGDVVRAFNTTRMIDRIAAKYGRKLHETSIGFKYVADLMMEREILMGGEESGGIGYSRFLPERDGVLNCLLLANAMAEEGKTLGQLVADLQHEFGPHYYGRLDLHIPDEMKENAIQRARSESTQSLGKYKVLKKEYMDGVKFFLDAPTNGNGAEAWALFRASGTEHLLRLYTEASSKELVQELLVTGEQFVRGSA
;
A
#
# COMPACT_ATOMS: atom_id res chain seq x y z
N MET A 1 22.54 19.74 17.33
CA MET A 1 21.47 19.01 18.02
C MET A 1 21.17 17.78 17.17
N ALA A 2 20.92 16.61 17.76
CA ALA A 2 20.54 15.43 16.98
C ALA A 2 19.16 15.71 16.34
N GLN A 3 19.07 15.43 15.03
CA GLN A 3 17.83 15.63 14.29
C GLN A 3 16.71 14.77 14.88
N GLU A 4 15.49 15.32 14.98
CA GLU A 4 14.33 14.61 15.51
C GLU A 4 13.86 13.54 14.52
N ILE A 5 13.89 12.26 14.94
CA ILE A 5 13.39 11.14 14.17
C ILE A 5 11.93 10.91 14.57
N LYS A 6 11.01 11.06 13.62
CA LYS A 6 9.58 10.77 13.81
C LYS A 6 9.12 9.62 12.93
N PHE A 7 8.40 8.68 13.52
CA PHE A 7 7.79 7.61 12.77
C PHE A 7 6.43 8.03 12.21
N GLY A 8 6.24 7.77 10.91
CA GLY A 8 4.97 8.02 10.22
C GLY A 8 3.97 6.87 10.38
N THR A 9 3.08 6.73 9.38
CA THR A 9 2.06 5.65 9.36
C THR A 9 2.66 4.26 9.20
N ASP A 10 3.84 4.14 8.56
CA ASP A 10 4.49 2.85 8.26
C ASP A 10 6.03 3.04 8.29
N GLY A 11 6.58 3.23 9.49
CA GLY A 11 8.01 3.40 9.71
C GLY A 11 8.51 4.85 9.66
N TRP A 12 9.83 5.00 9.72
CA TRP A 12 10.53 6.26 9.57
C TRP A 12 10.99 6.45 8.13
N ARG A 13 10.88 7.67 7.61
CA ARG A 13 11.34 8.07 6.27
C ARG A 13 12.08 9.40 6.35
N GLY A 14 13.06 9.59 5.47
CA GLY A 14 13.82 10.81 5.40
C GLY A 14 14.47 11.03 4.03
N LEU A 15 14.86 12.27 3.77
CA LEU A 15 15.67 12.62 2.60
C LEU A 15 17.07 12.03 2.75
N ILE A 16 17.57 11.38 1.69
CA ILE A 16 18.89 10.76 1.66
C ILE A 16 19.94 11.88 1.84
N ALA A 17 20.92 11.63 2.71
CA ALA A 17 22.01 12.53 3.10
C ALA A 17 21.59 13.73 3.97
N ASP A 18 20.32 13.98 4.18
CA ASP A 18 19.83 14.99 5.12
C ASP A 18 19.27 14.31 6.38
N ASP A 19 18.07 13.75 6.30
CA ASP A 19 17.45 12.99 7.40
C ASP A 19 17.93 11.54 7.42
N PHE A 20 17.86 10.86 6.26
CA PHE A 20 18.29 9.48 6.11
C PHE A 20 19.82 9.41 5.97
N THR A 21 20.50 9.50 7.10
CA THR A 21 21.94 9.29 7.24
C THR A 21 22.23 7.95 7.87
N PHE A 22 23.42 7.39 7.66
CA PHE A 22 23.78 6.10 8.28
C PHE A 22 23.85 6.19 9.81
N ASP A 23 24.11 7.38 10.38
CA ASP A 23 24.07 7.58 11.82
C ASP A 23 22.63 7.53 12.36
N ASN A 24 21.67 8.13 11.66
CA ASN A 24 20.27 8.02 12.02
C ASN A 24 19.74 6.58 11.80
N VAL A 25 20.21 5.86 10.77
CA VAL A 25 19.91 4.42 10.60
C VAL A 25 20.40 3.61 11.81
N ARG A 26 21.64 3.88 12.33
CA ARG A 26 22.13 3.23 13.56
C ARG A 26 21.27 3.54 14.77
N ARG A 27 20.81 4.78 14.93
CA ARG A 27 19.90 5.17 16.03
C ARG A 27 18.56 4.41 15.96
N VAL A 28 17.96 4.37 14.79
CA VAL A 28 16.71 3.63 14.56
C VAL A 28 16.91 2.14 14.79
N ALA A 29 17.99 1.55 14.27
CA ALA A 29 18.33 0.15 14.49
C ALA A 29 18.57 -0.17 15.99
N GLY A 30 19.20 0.74 16.73
CA GLY A 30 19.37 0.64 18.18
C GLY A 30 18.06 0.65 18.95
N ALA A 31 17.12 1.52 18.55
CA ALA A 31 15.79 1.56 19.13
C ALA A 31 15.01 0.26 18.86
N ILE A 32 15.09 -0.27 17.62
CA ILE A 32 14.51 -1.56 17.25
C ILE A 32 15.15 -2.70 18.07
N ALA A 33 16.47 -2.72 18.23
CA ALA A 33 17.16 -3.71 19.04
C ALA A 33 16.67 -3.69 20.50
N SER A 34 16.56 -2.48 21.09
CA SER A 34 16.03 -2.28 22.45
C SER A 34 14.60 -2.78 22.58
N TYR A 35 13.73 -2.47 21.59
CA TYR A 35 12.36 -2.96 21.56
C TYR A 35 12.32 -4.50 21.52
N VAL A 36 13.07 -5.11 20.62
CA VAL A 36 13.10 -6.58 20.46
C VAL A 36 13.57 -7.27 21.74
N LEU A 37 14.64 -6.76 22.38
CA LEU A 37 15.18 -7.31 23.62
C LEU A 37 14.18 -7.22 24.79
N LYS A 38 13.35 -6.18 24.84
CA LYS A 38 12.41 -5.92 25.94
C LYS A 38 11.04 -6.55 25.74
N ASN A 39 10.60 -6.72 24.50
CA ASN A 39 9.19 -7.02 24.21
C ASN A 39 8.98 -8.30 23.38
N GLU A 40 10.02 -8.82 22.72
CA GLU A 40 9.93 -9.99 21.84
C GLU A 40 10.82 -11.14 22.34
N ARG A 41 10.96 -12.17 21.53
CA ARG A 41 11.86 -13.31 21.78
C ARG A 41 13.15 -13.14 20.97
N PRO A 42 14.17 -12.43 21.46
CA PRO A 42 15.33 -12.05 20.67
C PRO A 42 16.11 -13.22 20.09
N GLN A 43 16.07 -14.39 20.76
CA GLN A 43 16.71 -15.64 20.28
C GLN A 43 16.11 -16.17 18.97
N HIS A 44 14.89 -15.74 18.60
CA HIS A 44 14.26 -16.08 17.31
C HIS A 44 14.80 -15.25 16.15
N GLY A 45 15.64 -14.24 16.46
CA GLY A 45 16.27 -13.40 15.46
C GLY A 45 15.32 -12.42 14.74
N VAL A 46 15.92 -11.58 13.89
CA VAL A 46 15.21 -10.58 13.08
C VAL A 46 15.53 -10.79 11.60
N ILE A 47 14.50 -10.70 10.76
CA ILE A 47 14.65 -10.73 9.30
C ILE A 47 14.92 -9.31 8.82
N VAL A 48 15.92 -9.09 7.96
CA VAL A 48 16.25 -7.78 7.40
C VAL A 48 16.22 -7.85 5.86
N GLY A 49 15.39 -7.03 5.25
CA GLY A 49 15.32 -6.89 3.80
C GLY A 49 15.48 -5.43 3.35
N TYR A 50 15.62 -5.23 2.04
CA TYR A 50 15.81 -3.91 1.46
C TYR A 50 15.28 -3.84 0.02
N ASP A 51 14.84 -2.65 -0.37
CA ASP A 51 14.35 -2.35 -1.72
C ASP A 51 15.48 -1.88 -2.67
N ALA A 52 15.09 -1.52 -3.90
CA ALA A 52 16.02 -1.12 -4.96
C ALA A 52 16.54 0.33 -4.84
N ARG A 53 16.24 1.06 -3.77
CA ARG A 53 16.65 2.45 -3.58
C ARG A 53 18.14 2.61 -3.33
N PHE A 54 18.65 3.78 -3.67
CA PHE A 54 20.02 4.14 -3.33
C PHE A 54 20.26 4.01 -1.81
N ALA A 55 21.42 3.49 -1.44
CA ALA A 55 21.85 3.22 -0.07
C ALA A 55 21.06 2.13 0.70
N SER A 56 19.95 1.57 0.19
CA SER A 56 19.17 0.52 0.89
C SER A 56 20.02 -0.70 1.29
N PRO A 57 20.88 -1.27 0.42
CA PRO A 57 21.72 -2.41 0.81
C PRO A 57 22.67 -2.09 1.97
N ARG A 58 23.34 -0.91 1.94
CA ARG A 58 24.26 -0.52 3.02
C ARG A 58 23.53 -0.21 4.32
N ALA A 59 22.37 0.44 4.24
CA ALA A 59 21.54 0.71 5.41
C ALA A 59 21.03 -0.59 6.06
N ALA A 60 20.60 -1.58 5.26
CA ALA A 60 20.20 -2.89 5.75
C ALA A 60 21.36 -3.64 6.43
N GLN A 61 22.56 -3.56 5.86
CA GLN A 61 23.78 -4.10 6.48
C GLN A 61 24.05 -3.44 7.85
N ILE A 62 23.92 -2.10 7.96
CA ILE A 62 24.07 -1.37 9.23
C ILE A 62 23.02 -1.83 10.25
N VAL A 63 21.76 -1.99 9.83
CA VAL A 63 20.69 -2.52 10.71
C VAL A 63 21.08 -3.90 11.22
N ALA A 64 21.56 -4.80 10.35
CA ALA A 64 21.99 -6.14 10.70
C ALA A 64 23.18 -6.12 11.68
N GLU A 65 24.18 -5.26 11.44
CA GLU A 65 25.35 -5.08 12.33
C GLU A 65 24.91 -4.66 13.73
N VAL A 66 24.04 -3.62 13.86
CA VAL A 66 23.55 -3.11 15.16
C VAL A 66 22.74 -4.17 15.92
N LEU A 67 21.87 -4.88 15.24
CA LEU A 67 21.08 -5.98 15.86
C LEU A 67 21.99 -7.11 16.34
N ALA A 68 22.98 -7.51 15.54
CA ALA A 68 23.93 -8.55 15.90
C ALA A 68 24.83 -8.14 17.08
N GLU A 69 25.29 -6.88 17.13
CA GLU A 69 26.05 -6.31 18.27
C GLU A 69 25.20 -6.31 19.56
N ALA A 70 23.88 -6.18 19.43
CA ALA A 70 22.95 -6.29 20.55
C ALA A 70 22.68 -7.76 21.00
N GLY A 71 23.27 -8.76 20.33
CA GLY A 71 23.08 -10.17 20.64
C GLY A 71 21.85 -10.79 19.96
N ILE A 72 21.27 -10.15 18.96
CA ILE A 72 20.09 -10.62 18.23
C ILE A 72 20.54 -11.27 16.92
N PRO A 73 20.29 -12.57 16.66
CA PRO A 73 20.59 -13.21 15.39
C PRO A 73 19.85 -12.54 14.23
N VAL A 74 20.52 -12.39 13.06
CA VAL A 74 19.95 -11.71 11.90
C VAL A 74 19.99 -12.61 10.69
N LYS A 75 18.88 -12.65 9.94
CA LYS A 75 18.83 -13.14 8.57
C LYS A 75 18.70 -11.95 7.63
N LEU A 76 19.76 -11.63 6.91
CA LEU A 76 19.83 -10.51 5.97
C LEU A 76 19.55 -11.01 4.55
N ALA A 77 18.65 -10.33 3.85
CA ALA A 77 18.41 -10.61 2.43
C ALA A 77 19.70 -10.47 1.63
N ASN A 78 19.98 -11.44 0.77
CA ASN A 78 21.14 -11.42 -0.13
C ASN A 78 20.89 -10.64 -1.44
N ASP A 79 19.65 -10.19 -1.68
CA ASP A 79 19.25 -9.40 -2.85
C ASP A 79 18.05 -8.52 -2.51
N TYR A 80 17.75 -7.55 -3.38
CA TYR A 80 16.55 -6.69 -3.31
C TYR A 80 15.29 -7.52 -3.14
N THR A 81 14.47 -7.17 -2.16
CA THR A 81 13.40 -8.05 -1.69
C THR A 81 12.10 -7.26 -1.56
N PRO A 82 10.96 -7.75 -2.06
CA PRO A 82 9.64 -7.20 -1.78
C PRO A 82 9.33 -7.15 -0.27
N THR A 83 8.69 -6.07 0.18
CA THR A 83 8.22 -5.95 1.58
C THR A 83 7.40 -7.16 2.02
N PRO A 84 6.42 -7.69 1.25
CA PRO A 84 5.67 -8.87 1.67
C PRO A 84 6.53 -10.15 1.80
N ALA A 85 7.65 -10.26 1.10
CA ALA A 85 8.56 -11.40 1.28
C ALA A 85 9.28 -11.36 2.63
N VAL A 86 9.63 -10.16 3.13
CA VAL A 86 10.14 -9.98 4.50
C VAL A 86 9.07 -10.37 5.53
N SER A 87 7.85 -9.86 5.38
CA SER A 87 6.71 -10.18 6.25
C SER A 87 6.38 -11.68 6.25
N TYR A 88 6.44 -12.32 5.07
CA TYR A 88 6.27 -13.77 4.94
C TYR A 88 7.35 -14.53 5.71
N ALA A 89 8.61 -14.16 5.55
CA ALA A 89 9.73 -14.81 6.25
C ALA A 89 9.62 -14.64 7.77
N VAL A 90 9.24 -13.45 8.27
CA VAL A 90 8.99 -13.22 9.71
C VAL A 90 7.99 -14.20 10.26
N LYS A 91 6.80 -14.30 9.64
CA LYS A 91 5.73 -15.19 10.11
C LYS A 91 6.10 -16.67 10.02
N HIS A 92 6.60 -17.11 8.87
CA HIS A 92 6.84 -18.54 8.62
C HIS A 92 8.09 -19.09 9.28
N GLN A 93 9.07 -18.26 9.58
CA GLN A 93 10.25 -18.66 10.34
C GLN A 93 10.11 -18.39 11.85
N GLY A 94 9.00 -17.79 12.29
CA GLY A 94 8.73 -17.46 13.68
C GLY A 94 9.74 -16.46 14.25
N ALA A 95 10.22 -15.50 13.44
CA ALA A 95 11.18 -14.49 13.85
C ALA A 95 10.57 -13.51 14.88
N ALA A 96 11.43 -12.89 15.69
CA ALA A 96 11.03 -11.86 16.66
C ALA A 96 10.49 -10.58 16.00
N GLY A 97 10.74 -10.40 14.71
CA GLY A 97 10.27 -9.32 13.90
C GLY A 97 11.04 -9.21 12.60
N GLY A 98 10.73 -8.17 11.82
CA GLY A 98 11.44 -7.87 10.59
C GLY A 98 11.74 -6.39 10.44
N VAL A 99 12.77 -6.09 9.67
CA VAL A 99 13.11 -4.73 9.25
C VAL A 99 13.14 -4.69 7.72
N MET A 100 12.45 -3.71 7.15
CA MET A 100 12.52 -3.42 5.72
C MET A 100 13.09 -2.03 5.50
N VAL A 101 14.21 -1.94 4.79
CA VAL A 101 14.79 -0.66 4.38
C VAL A 101 14.16 -0.24 3.06
N THR A 102 13.29 0.76 3.11
CA THR A 102 12.51 1.26 1.98
C THR A 102 11.84 2.59 2.30
N SER A 103 11.53 3.36 1.29
CA SER A 103 10.56 4.46 1.36
C SER A 103 9.35 4.26 0.44
N SER A 104 9.05 2.98 0.09
CA SER A 104 7.88 2.58 -0.71
C SER A 104 7.80 3.40 -2.01
N HIS A 105 6.77 4.23 -2.17
CA HIS A 105 6.46 5.00 -3.36
C HIS A 105 7.07 6.42 -3.41
N ASN A 106 7.80 6.84 -2.36
CA ASN A 106 8.39 8.17 -2.34
C ASN A 106 9.38 8.40 -3.49
N PRO A 107 9.68 9.65 -3.86
CA PRO A 107 10.70 9.98 -4.85
C PRO A 107 12.06 9.32 -4.58
N TRP A 108 12.93 9.28 -5.59
CA TRP A 108 14.22 8.59 -5.56
C TRP A 108 15.17 9.04 -4.43
N ASN A 109 15.08 10.30 -4.03
CA ASN A 109 15.91 10.92 -2.99
C ASN A 109 15.43 10.65 -1.56
N TRP A 110 14.43 9.78 -1.37
CA TRP A 110 13.95 9.32 -0.07
C TRP A 110 14.38 7.90 0.22
N ASN A 111 14.61 7.60 1.50
CA ASN A 111 14.71 6.24 2.00
C ASN A 111 14.11 6.14 3.41
N GLY A 112 14.08 4.94 4.01
CA GLY A 112 13.47 4.77 5.32
C GLY A 112 13.68 3.38 5.92
N VAL A 113 13.11 3.19 7.09
CA VAL A 113 13.14 1.92 7.84
C VAL A 113 11.74 1.62 8.36
N LYS A 114 11.18 0.47 7.95
CA LYS A 114 9.92 -0.08 8.45
C LYS A 114 10.22 -1.23 9.41
N PHE A 115 9.43 -1.36 10.48
CA PHE A 115 9.44 -2.55 11.33
C PHE A 115 8.22 -3.43 11.05
N LYS A 116 8.43 -4.73 10.98
CA LYS A 116 7.39 -5.76 10.85
C LYS A 116 7.28 -6.52 12.15
N GLY A 117 6.05 -6.59 12.70
CA GLY A 117 5.79 -7.34 13.92
C GLY A 117 6.04 -8.83 13.74
N SER A 118 6.25 -9.56 14.83
CA SER A 118 6.46 -11.03 14.85
C SER A 118 5.31 -11.83 14.21
N PHE A 119 4.15 -11.22 14.04
CA PHE A 119 3.01 -11.78 13.32
C PHE A 119 3.12 -11.69 11.77
N GLY A 120 4.19 -11.07 11.24
CA GLY A 120 4.45 -10.94 9.80
C GLY A 120 3.60 -9.87 9.10
N GLY A 121 3.37 -8.74 9.75
CA GLY A 121 2.62 -7.60 9.20
C GLY A 121 3.19 -6.26 9.64
N SER A 122 2.60 -5.19 9.13
CA SER A 122 2.97 -3.83 9.52
C SER A 122 2.85 -3.62 11.02
N ALA A 123 3.87 -3.01 11.64
CA ALA A 123 3.87 -2.76 13.07
C ALA A 123 2.67 -1.94 13.51
N THR A 124 2.02 -2.37 14.58
CA THR A 124 0.88 -1.67 15.17
C THR A 124 1.27 -0.31 15.74
N PRO A 125 0.33 0.62 15.95
CA PRO A 125 0.63 1.89 16.60
C PRO A 125 1.31 1.72 17.97
N ALA A 126 0.93 0.68 18.72
CA ALA A 126 1.52 0.37 20.03
C ALA A 126 2.99 -0.09 19.91
N ILE A 127 3.32 -0.89 18.91
CA ILE A 127 4.71 -1.32 18.62
C ILE A 127 5.53 -0.11 18.20
N MET A 128 5.02 0.70 17.25
CA MET A 128 5.72 1.88 16.75
C MET A 128 6.05 2.86 17.88
N LYS A 129 5.06 3.13 18.76
CA LYS A 129 5.30 3.99 19.91
C LYS A 129 6.39 3.48 20.83
N LYS A 130 6.42 2.19 21.13
CA LYS A 130 7.48 1.59 21.97
C LYS A 130 8.87 1.74 21.31
N ILE A 131 8.97 1.60 19.98
CA ILE A 131 10.22 1.82 19.26
C ILE A 131 10.63 3.30 19.33
N GLU A 132 9.69 4.23 19.15
CA GLU A 132 9.94 5.67 19.30
C GLU A 132 10.45 6.05 20.70
N ASP A 133 9.83 5.47 21.73
CA ASP A 133 10.24 5.71 23.13
C ASP A 133 11.71 5.26 23.37
N GLU A 134 12.20 4.25 22.64
CA GLU A 134 13.59 3.79 22.72
C GLU A 134 14.59 4.69 21.96
N LEU A 135 14.14 5.56 21.04
CA LEU A 135 15.02 6.51 20.33
C LEU A 135 15.70 7.53 21.26
N ALA A 136 15.13 7.78 22.43
CA ALA A 136 15.70 8.68 23.44
C ALA A 136 16.95 8.09 24.14
N ALA A 137 17.20 6.78 23.99
CA ALA A 137 18.37 6.14 24.58
C ALA A 137 19.67 6.63 23.88
N ALA A 138 20.68 6.94 24.69
CA ALA A 138 21.94 7.53 24.20
C ALA A 138 22.79 6.59 23.33
N ALA A 139 22.61 5.26 23.44
CA ALA A 139 23.36 4.26 22.69
C ALA A 139 22.53 2.99 22.44
N ALA A 140 22.80 2.33 21.31
CA ALA A 140 22.26 0.99 21.06
C ALA A 140 22.72 0.00 22.14
N PRO A 141 21.87 -0.97 22.54
CA PRO A 141 22.27 -2.00 23.49
C PRO A 141 23.42 -2.82 22.93
N LYS A 142 24.32 -3.27 23.82
CA LYS A 142 25.43 -4.16 23.46
C LYS A 142 25.27 -5.51 24.14
N GLY A 143 25.50 -6.58 23.41
CA GLY A 143 25.46 -7.96 23.90
C GLY A 143 26.62 -8.77 23.37
N THR A 144 26.57 -10.08 23.50
CA THR A 144 27.48 -10.97 22.80
C THR A 144 27.13 -10.97 21.30
N GLN A 145 28.12 -10.70 20.46
CA GLN A 145 27.96 -10.64 19.01
C GLN A 145 27.22 -11.87 18.46
N ALA A 146 26.06 -11.65 17.84
CA ALA A 146 25.28 -12.72 17.24
C ALA A 146 25.63 -12.91 15.75
N LYS A 147 25.15 -14.01 15.15
CA LYS A 147 25.38 -14.35 13.74
C LYS A 147 24.52 -13.47 12.84
N ILE A 148 25.09 -12.99 11.75
CA ILE A 148 24.39 -12.50 10.56
C ILE A 148 24.49 -13.58 9.49
N GLU A 149 23.35 -13.99 8.94
CA GLU A 149 23.24 -14.99 7.88
C GLU A 149 22.59 -14.36 6.65
N GLU A 150 23.27 -14.41 5.51
CA GLU A 150 22.68 -13.98 4.23
C GLU A 150 21.76 -15.08 3.70
N VAL A 151 20.54 -14.71 3.28
CA VAL A 151 19.50 -15.63 2.86
C VAL A 151 18.70 -15.11 1.66
N ASP A 152 18.21 -16.02 0.83
CA ASP A 152 17.22 -15.71 -0.20
C ASP A 152 15.81 -15.71 0.40
N LEU A 153 15.28 -14.52 0.67
CA LEU A 153 13.93 -14.35 1.21
C LEU A 153 12.83 -14.50 0.15
N LYS A 154 13.15 -14.36 -1.14
CA LYS A 154 12.15 -14.42 -2.24
C LYS A 154 11.70 -15.84 -2.52
N LYS A 155 12.59 -16.83 -2.41
CA LYS A 155 12.34 -18.22 -2.83
C LYS A 155 11.08 -18.83 -2.21
N GLU A 156 10.98 -18.82 -0.88
CA GLU A 156 9.83 -19.44 -0.19
C GLU A 156 8.57 -18.58 -0.31
N TYR A 157 8.72 -17.25 -0.37
CA TYR A 157 7.63 -16.34 -0.63
C TYR A 157 7.00 -16.57 -2.03
N VAL A 158 7.81 -16.70 -3.09
CA VAL A 158 7.33 -16.99 -4.45
C VAL A 158 6.57 -18.32 -4.49
N LYS A 159 7.08 -19.36 -3.83
CA LYS A 159 6.34 -20.63 -3.71
C LYS A 159 4.98 -20.44 -3.04
N ALA A 160 4.93 -19.64 -1.99
CA ALA A 160 3.70 -19.41 -1.22
C ALA A 160 2.65 -18.63 -2.03
N VAL A 161 3.03 -17.56 -2.73
CA VAL A 161 2.08 -16.80 -3.55
C VAL A 161 1.59 -17.63 -4.74
N CYS A 162 2.46 -18.46 -5.34
CA CYS A 162 2.08 -19.41 -6.40
C CYS A 162 1.16 -20.52 -5.91
N ALA A 163 1.31 -20.96 -4.66
CA ALA A 163 0.41 -21.95 -4.06
C ALA A 163 -0.94 -21.36 -3.65
N PHE A 164 -0.96 -20.05 -3.33
CA PHE A 164 -2.19 -19.34 -2.97
C PHE A 164 -3.02 -18.96 -4.19
N ALA A 165 -2.36 -18.59 -5.29
CA ALA A 165 -2.96 -18.32 -6.59
C ALA A 165 -3.09 -19.62 -7.41
N ASP A 166 -4.12 -19.72 -8.25
CA ASP A 166 -4.29 -20.83 -9.19
C ASP A 166 -3.48 -20.57 -10.46
N MET A 167 -2.18 -20.87 -10.41
CA MET A 167 -1.26 -20.66 -11.53
C MET A 167 -1.59 -21.53 -12.74
N ASP A 168 -2.13 -22.72 -12.54
CA ASP A 168 -2.51 -23.64 -13.64
C ASP A 168 -3.74 -23.08 -14.40
N LEU A 169 -4.64 -22.41 -13.72
CA LEU A 169 -5.76 -21.72 -14.34
C LEU A 169 -5.28 -20.55 -15.20
N ILE A 170 -4.38 -19.70 -14.66
CA ILE A 170 -3.81 -18.58 -15.42
C ILE A 170 -3.08 -19.09 -16.68
N ALA A 171 -2.25 -20.11 -16.52
CA ALA A 171 -1.45 -20.67 -17.63
C ALA A 171 -2.29 -21.31 -18.75
N LYS A 172 -3.49 -21.82 -18.44
CA LYS A 172 -4.43 -22.37 -19.43
C LYS A 172 -5.10 -21.30 -20.29
N THR A 173 -5.10 -20.05 -19.85
CA THR A 173 -5.63 -18.93 -20.64
C THR A 173 -4.64 -18.53 -21.72
N LYS A 174 -5.11 -17.77 -22.70
CA LYS A 174 -4.24 -17.12 -23.69
C LYS A 174 -3.98 -15.65 -23.34
N PHE A 175 -4.27 -15.23 -22.11
CA PHE A 175 -4.06 -13.86 -21.68
C PHE A 175 -2.59 -13.47 -21.74
N LYS A 176 -2.33 -12.28 -22.25
CA LYS A 176 -1.03 -11.64 -22.30
C LYS A 176 -1.02 -10.45 -21.36
N PHE A 177 -0.03 -10.37 -20.49
CA PHE A 177 0.09 -9.30 -19.52
C PHE A 177 1.27 -8.38 -19.85
N ALA A 178 1.13 -7.08 -19.57
CA ALA A 178 2.27 -6.19 -19.40
C ALA A 178 2.59 -6.09 -17.90
N VAL A 179 3.86 -6.25 -17.52
CA VAL A 179 4.28 -6.27 -16.11
C VAL A 179 5.31 -5.19 -15.86
N ASP A 180 4.99 -4.26 -14.98
CA ASP A 180 5.79 -3.11 -14.64
C ASP A 180 6.25 -3.18 -13.18
N ALA A 181 7.54 -3.35 -12.97
CA ALA A 181 8.13 -3.35 -11.64
C ALA A 181 8.50 -1.94 -11.14
N MET A 182 8.28 -0.89 -11.96
CA MET A 182 8.60 0.51 -11.62
C MET A 182 10.02 0.68 -11.05
N TYR A 183 11.00 -0.07 -11.57
CA TYR A 183 12.39 -0.17 -11.06
C TYR A 183 12.50 -0.67 -9.61
N GLY A 184 11.40 -1.11 -9.00
CA GLY A 184 11.29 -1.48 -7.59
C GLY A 184 11.81 -2.89 -7.27
N SER A 185 11.61 -3.32 -6.02
CA SER A 185 12.02 -4.65 -5.53
C SER A 185 11.15 -5.81 -6.05
N GLY A 186 10.00 -5.51 -6.68
CA GLY A 186 9.17 -6.48 -7.39
C GLY A 186 9.76 -6.96 -8.73
N ARG A 187 10.86 -6.34 -9.20
CA ARG A 187 11.53 -6.70 -10.44
C ARG A 187 11.92 -8.18 -10.46
N GLY A 188 11.66 -8.83 -11.59
CA GLY A 188 11.94 -10.25 -11.81
C GLY A 188 11.00 -11.21 -11.06
N VAL A 189 10.20 -10.77 -10.10
CA VAL A 189 9.34 -11.65 -9.30
C VAL A 189 8.14 -12.11 -10.12
N LEU A 190 7.25 -11.20 -10.49
CA LEU A 190 6.04 -11.56 -11.23
C LEU A 190 6.36 -12.07 -12.64
N THR A 191 7.33 -11.45 -13.34
CA THR A 191 7.78 -11.91 -14.66
C THR A 191 8.43 -13.28 -14.61
N GLY A 192 9.19 -13.59 -13.54
CA GLY A 192 9.77 -14.91 -13.33
C GLY A 192 8.69 -15.99 -13.09
N ILE A 193 7.70 -15.69 -12.25
CA ILE A 193 6.55 -16.58 -12.01
C ILE A 193 5.81 -16.86 -13.33
N PHE A 194 5.53 -15.85 -14.13
CA PHE A 194 4.86 -16.01 -15.42
C PHE A 194 5.69 -16.82 -16.41
N ALA A 195 6.99 -16.54 -16.50
CA ALA A 195 7.90 -17.29 -17.39
C ALA A 195 7.98 -18.78 -17.03
N GLU A 196 8.11 -19.12 -15.74
CA GLU A 196 8.13 -20.51 -15.26
C GLU A 196 6.84 -21.27 -15.58
N ARG A 197 5.71 -20.57 -15.68
CA ARG A 197 4.39 -21.15 -15.95
C ARG A 197 3.95 -21.03 -17.41
N GLY A 198 4.78 -20.46 -18.27
CA GLY A 198 4.46 -20.27 -19.70
C GLY A 198 3.37 -19.22 -19.95
N VAL A 199 3.14 -18.30 -19.01
CA VAL A 199 2.22 -17.17 -19.18
C VAL A 199 2.90 -16.07 -19.99
N HIS A 200 2.25 -15.59 -21.03
CA HIS A 200 2.78 -14.52 -21.87
C HIS A 200 2.82 -13.19 -21.13
N CYS A 201 4.01 -12.60 -21.01
CA CYS A 201 4.14 -11.25 -20.45
C CYS A 201 5.18 -10.39 -21.16
N VAL A 202 4.94 -9.09 -21.19
CA VAL A 202 5.88 -8.05 -21.61
C VAL A 202 6.39 -7.36 -20.36
N ALA A 203 7.68 -7.40 -20.13
CA ALA A 203 8.33 -6.84 -18.94
C ALA A 203 8.77 -5.40 -19.19
N ILE A 204 8.47 -4.49 -18.25
CA ILE A 204 8.83 -3.07 -18.30
C ILE A 204 9.52 -2.68 -17.00
N ARG A 205 10.53 -1.80 -17.07
CA ARG A 205 11.24 -1.23 -15.92
C ARG A 205 11.72 -2.29 -14.92
N GLN A 206 12.30 -3.39 -15.46
CA GLN A 206 12.84 -4.52 -14.68
C GLN A 206 14.32 -4.35 -14.31
N GLU A 207 15.01 -3.37 -14.88
CA GLU A 207 16.41 -3.08 -14.58
C GLU A 207 16.54 -2.39 -13.20
N LEU A 208 17.69 -2.59 -12.56
CA LEU A 208 18.03 -1.87 -11.34
C LEU A 208 18.36 -0.41 -11.67
N ASN A 209 17.51 0.51 -11.25
CA ASN A 209 17.79 1.94 -11.35
C ASN A 209 17.23 2.69 -10.14
N PRO A 210 18.05 2.96 -9.12
CA PRO A 210 17.60 3.60 -7.88
C PRO A 210 17.17 5.06 -8.04
N LEU A 211 17.32 5.64 -9.25
CA LEU A 211 16.86 7.00 -9.53
C LEU A 211 15.41 7.06 -10.03
N PHE A 212 14.76 5.91 -10.30
CA PHE A 212 13.39 5.83 -10.79
C PHE A 212 13.11 6.83 -11.93
N PRO A 213 13.88 6.81 -13.05
CA PRO A 213 13.87 7.87 -14.03
C PRO A 213 12.47 8.14 -14.61
N GLY A 214 12.04 9.40 -14.51
CA GLY A 214 10.76 9.86 -15.04
C GLY A 214 9.52 9.54 -14.21
N ILE A 215 9.67 8.84 -13.06
CA ILE A 215 8.53 8.47 -12.22
C ILE A 215 8.84 8.56 -10.73
N ASN A 216 7.79 8.68 -9.90
CA ASN A 216 7.81 8.11 -8.57
C ASN A 216 7.34 6.65 -8.69
N PRO A 217 7.91 5.69 -7.93
CA PRO A 217 7.52 4.30 -8.02
C PRO A 217 6.17 4.04 -7.32
N GLU A 218 5.14 4.77 -7.73
CA GLU A 218 3.75 4.69 -7.28
C GLU A 218 2.87 4.27 -8.47
N PRO A 219 2.12 3.15 -8.40
CA PRO A 219 1.43 2.59 -9.55
C PRO A 219 0.08 3.31 -9.83
N ILE A 220 0.16 4.61 -10.03
CA ILE A 220 -0.97 5.52 -10.36
C ILE A 220 -0.57 6.43 -11.52
N GLU A 221 -1.56 7.10 -12.14
CA GLU A 221 -1.28 8.16 -13.09
C GLU A 221 -0.56 9.35 -12.42
N PRO A 222 0.42 9.99 -13.08
CA PRO A 222 0.90 9.74 -14.45
C PRO A 222 1.99 8.65 -14.57
N HIS A 223 2.43 8.02 -13.47
CA HIS A 223 3.59 7.14 -13.41
C HIS A 223 3.41 5.82 -14.19
N VAL A 224 2.16 5.41 -14.45
CA VAL A 224 1.81 4.20 -15.23
C VAL A 224 1.71 4.46 -16.74
N ALA A 225 2.01 5.66 -17.25
CA ALA A 225 1.86 6.02 -18.66
C ALA A 225 2.57 5.01 -19.61
N MET A 226 3.82 4.60 -19.29
CA MET A 226 4.53 3.60 -20.09
C MET A 226 3.80 2.25 -20.08
N LEU A 227 3.18 1.86 -18.98
CA LEU A 227 2.39 0.64 -18.90
C LEU A 227 1.14 0.75 -19.79
N GLN A 228 0.42 1.88 -19.76
CA GLN A 228 -0.74 2.15 -20.59
C GLN A 228 -0.40 2.06 -22.08
N GLU A 229 0.68 2.73 -22.52
CA GLU A 229 1.17 2.65 -23.90
C GLU A 229 1.58 1.22 -24.30
N THR A 230 2.23 0.49 -23.40
CA THR A 230 2.68 -0.88 -23.67
C THR A 230 1.51 -1.84 -23.79
N VAL A 231 0.49 -1.75 -22.93
CA VAL A 231 -0.72 -2.57 -23.02
C VAL A 231 -1.36 -2.44 -24.40
N VAL A 232 -1.56 -1.23 -24.87
CA VAL A 232 -2.18 -0.97 -26.18
C VAL A 232 -1.28 -1.44 -27.34
N ARG A 233 0.00 -1.03 -27.34
CA ARG A 233 0.95 -1.36 -28.40
C ARG A 233 1.15 -2.86 -28.55
N GLU A 234 1.31 -3.56 -27.43
CA GLU A 234 1.60 -4.99 -27.39
C GLU A 234 0.33 -5.86 -27.39
N LYS A 235 -0.87 -5.22 -27.37
CA LYS A 235 -2.18 -5.89 -27.30
C LYS A 235 -2.24 -6.84 -26.10
N CYS A 236 -1.94 -6.34 -24.93
CA CYS A 236 -2.06 -7.08 -23.68
C CYS A 236 -3.50 -7.04 -23.19
N ASP A 237 -3.94 -8.10 -22.51
CA ASP A 237 -5.29 -8.19 -21.91
C ASP A 237 -5.37 -7.42 -20.58
N ALA A 238 -4.23 -7.17 -19.93
CA ALA A 238 -4.10 -6.24 -18.81
C ALA A 238 -2.63 -5.83 -18.61
N GLY A 239 -2.45 -4.67 -17.97
CA GLY A 239 -1.19 -4.22 -17.38
C GLY A 239 -1.24 -4.38 -15.86
N LEU A 240 -0.14 -4.85 -15.27
CA LEU A 240 0.03 -5.08 -13.84
C LEU A 240 1.26 -4.33 -13.35
N ALA A 241 1.13 -3.49 -12.33
CA ALA A 241 2.25 -2.74 -11.76
C ALA A 241 2.34 -2.94 -10.25
N THR A 242 3.58 -2.95 -9.73
CA THR A 242 3.85 -2.88 -8.28
C THR A 242 4.64 -1.61 -7.95
N ASP A 243 4.49 -1.09 -6.73
CA ASP A 243 5.26 0.05 -6.26
C ASP A 243 6.73 -0.29 -5.92
N GLY A 244 7.47 0.69 -5.40
CA GLY A 244 8.92 0.57 -5.16
C GLY A 244 9.33 -0.58 -4.25
N ASP A 245 8.51 -0.96 -3.27
CA ASP A 245 8.75 -2.12 -2.38
C ASP A 245 7.73 -3.25 -2.55
N ALA A 246 6.93 -3.17 -3.65
CA ALA A 246 6.03 -4.20 -4.14
C ALA A 246 4.92 -4.61 -3.15
N ASP A 247 4.51 -3.72 -2.25
CA ASP A 247 3.40 -3.94 -1.33
C ASP A 247 2.05 -3.41 -1.87
N ARG A 248 2.05 -2.67 -3.01
CA ARG A 248 0.86 -2.11 -3.67
C ARG A 248 0.72 -2.59 -5.09
N ILE A 249 -0.53 -2.55 -5.58
CA ILE A 249 -0.89 -2.86 -6.97
C ILE A 249 -1.52 -1.64 -7.67
N GLY A 250 -1.19 -1.46 -8.94
CA GLY A 250 -1.95 -0.71 -9.93
C GLY A 250 -2.16 -1.55 -11.18
N ALA A 251 -3.19 -1.25 -11.96
CA ALA A 251 -3.47 -2.01 -13.17
C ALA A 251 -3.95 -1.12 -14.33
N VAL A 252 -3.86 -1.67 -15.53
CA VAL A 252 -4.31 -1.04 -16.79
C VAL A 252 -5.16 -2.04 -17.55
N ALA A 253 -6.32 -1.62 -18.02
CA ALA A 253 -7.19 -2.44 -18.85
C ALA A 253 -6.67 -2.57 -20.28
N GLU A 254 -7.22 -3.50 -21.05
CA GLU A 254 -6.83 -3.82 -22.43
C GLU A 254 -6.90 -2.65 -23.41
N ASP A 255 -7.74 -1.65 -23.11
CA ASP A 255 -7.87 -0.42 -23.90
C ASP A 255 -6.86 0.68 -23.51
N GLY A 256 -5.97 0.40 -22.54
CA GLY A 256 -5.01 1.36 -21.99
C GLY A 256 -5.56 2.24 -20.87
N SER A 257 -6.81 2.08 -20.47
CA SER A 257 -7.38 2.86 -19.36
C SER A 257 -6.80 2.41 -18.01
N PHE A 258 -6.47 3.38 -17.14
CA PHE A 258 -6.02 3.10 -15.79
C PHE A 258 -7.16 2.52 -14.94
N VAL A 259 -6.90 1.41 -14.29
CA VAL A 259 -7.79 0.78 -13.32
C VAL A 259 -7.27 1.10 -11.92
N ASP A 260 -7.93 2.02 -11.24
CA ASP A 260 -7.55 2.45 -9.90
C ASP A 260 -7.68 1.32 -8.86
N SER A 261 -7.00 1.49 -7.75
CA SER A 261 -6.97 0.53 -6.65
C SER A 261 -8.35 0.19 -6.08
N HIS A 262 -9.31 1.13 -6.13
CA HIS A 262 -10.68 0.90 -5.68
C HIS A 262 -11.41 -0.13 -6.55
N LYS A 263 -11.24 -0.02 -7.87
CA LYS A 263 -11.81 -0.99 -8.83
C LYS A 263 -11.14 -2.34 -8.69
N ILE A 264 -9.79 -2.35 -8.54
CA ILE A 264 -9.04 -3.59 -8.27
C ILE A 264 -9.57 -4.28 -7.01
N PHE A 265 -9.71 -3.52 -5.90
CA PHE A 265 -10.26 -4.04 -4.65
C PHE A 265 -11.66 -4.64 -4.88
N CYS A 266 -12.55 -3.90 -5.57
CA CYS A 266 -13.92 -4.33 -5.82
C CYS A 266 -14.00 -5.57 -6.74
N VAL A 267 -13.17 -5.66 -7.78
CA VAL A 267 -13.06 -6.86 -8.64
C VAL A 267 -12.66 -8.07 -7.81
N LEU A 268 -11.58 -7.94 -7.03
CA LEU A 268 -11.08 -9.03 -6.19
C LEU A 268 -12.08 -9.41 -5.10
N LEU A 269 -12.69 -8.44 -4.42
CA LEU A 269 -13.69 -8.71 -3.37
C LEU A 269 -14.92 -9.46 -3.94
N ARG A 270 -15.49 -8.97 -5.04
CA ARG A 270 -16.63 -9.63 -5.69
C ARG A 270 -16.25 -11.06 -6.11
N TRP A 271 -15.11 -11.24 -6.77
CA TRP A 271 -14.63 -12.55 -7.19
C TRP A 271 -14.42 -13.51 -6.02
N LEU A 272 -13.80 -13.07 -4.92
CA LEU A 272 -13.59 -13.89 -3.73
C LEU A 272 -14.90 -14.32 -3.08
N LEU A 273 -15.89 -13.42 -3.03
CA LEU A 273 -17.21 -13.70 -2.45
C LEU A 273 -18.06 -14.59 -3.34
N GLU A 274 -18.06 -14.35 -4.64
CA GLU A 274 -18.94 -15.04 -5.61
C GLU A 274 -18.38 -16.40 -6.02
N ARG A 275 -17.10 -16.47 -6.39
CA ARG A 275 -16.46 -17.67 -6.92
C ARG A 275 -15.79 -18.51 -5.85
N LYS A 276 -14.96 -17.91 -5.04
CA LYS A 276 -14.24 -18.63 -3.99
C LYS A 276 -15.09 -18.86 -2.74
N LYS A 277 -16.15 -18.09 -2.54
CA LYS A 277 -17.06 -18.17 -1.38
C LYS A 277 -16.32 -18.15 -0.03
N TRP A 278 -15.23 -17.41 0.02
CA TRP A 278 -14.44 -17.33 1.23
C TRP A 278 -15.18 -16.58 2.34
N PRO A 279 -15.14 -17.07 3.59
CA PRO A 279 -15.73 -16.39 4.73
C PRO A 279 -14.85 -15.21 5.18
N GLY A 280 -15.39 -14.44 6.11
CA GLY A 280 -14.73 -13.33 6.78
C GLY A 280 -15.37 -11.99 6.49
N ASP A 281 -15.04 -11.02 7.32
CA ASP A 281 -15.45 -9.63 7.24
C ASP A 281 -14.60 -8.86 6.23
N VAL A 282 -15.02 -7.66 5.84
CA VAL A 282 -14.30 -6.78 4.92
C VAL A 282 -13.81 -5.56 5.68
N VAL A 283 -12.59 -5.09 5.41
CA VAL A 283 -12.04 -3.87 6.01
C VAL A 283 -11.66 -2.88 4.93
N ARG A 284 -12.05 -1.62 5.08
CA ARG A 284 -11.60 -0.54 4.21
C ARG A 284 -11.15 0.70 4.98
N ALA A 285 -10.21 1.44 4.43
CA ALA A 285 -9.82 2.74 4.98
C ALA A 285 -10.88 3.82 4.67
N PHE A 286 -10.90 4.86 5.50
CA PHE A 286 -11.88 5.94 5.46
C PHE A 286 -11.98 6.69 4.12
N ASN A 287 -10.89 6.73 3.34
CA ASN A 287 -10.82 7.40 2.04
C ASN A 287 -11.08 6.48 0.84
N THR A 288 -11.53 5.23 1.05
CA THR A 288 -11.83 4.32 -0.06
C THR A 288 -13.26 4.44 -0.58
N THR A 289 -13.50 3.82 -1.74
CA THR A 289 -14.80 3.81 -2.42
C THR A 289 -15.92 3.17 -1.59
N ARG A 290 -17.12 3.74 -1.69
CA ARG A 290 -18.36 3.19 -1.11
C ARG A 290 -18.93 2.02 -1.93
N MET A 291 -18.36 1.69 -3.09
CA MET A 291 -18.71 0.46 -3.81
C MET A 291 -18.42 -0.78 -2.97
N ILE A 292 -17.35 -0.75 -2.14
CA ILE A 292 -17.01 -1.83 -1.21
C ILE A 292 -18.17 -2.11 -0.23
N ASP A 293 -18.83 -1.05 0.29
CA ASP A 293 -19.97 -1.16 1.19
C ASP A 293 -21.12 -1.90 0.50
N ARG A 294 -21.40 -1.56 -0.77
CA ARG A 294 -22.48 -2.18 -1.56
C ARG A 294 -22.20 -3.65 -1.84
N ILE A 295 -20.94 -4.00 -2.20
CA ILE A 295 -20.53 -5.38 -2.40
C ILE A 295 -20.67 -6.17 -1.09
N ALA A 296 -20.12 -5.67 0.01
CA ALA A 296 -20.21 -6.33 1.30
C ALA A 296 -21.66 -6.57 1.73
N ALA A 297 -22.52 -5.56 1.58
CA ALA A 297 -23.95 -5.67 1.89
C ALA A 297 -24.66 -6.72 1.03
N LYS A 298 -24.42 -6.75 -0.31
CA LYS A 298 -25.00 -7.73 -1.22
C LYS A 298 -24.70 -9.17 -0.80
N TYR A 299 -23.48 -9.44 -0.36
CA TYR A 299 -23.05 -10.78 0.06
C TYR A 299 -23.19 -11.03 1.57
N GLY A 300 -23.87 -10.14 2.30
CA GLY A 300 -24.13 -10.30 3.74
C GLY A 300 -22.86 -10.29 4.59
N ARG A 301 -21.85 -9.53 4.18
CA ARG A 301 -20.57 -9.43 4.90
C ARG A 301 -20.55 -8.19 5.77
N LYS A 302 -20.03 -8.33 6.98
CA LYS A 302 -19.79 -7.19 7.85
C LYS A 302 -18.63 -6.37 7.31
N LEU A 303 -18.82 -5.06 7.27
CA LEU A 303 -17.80 -4.10 6.87
C LEU A 303 -17.27 -3.35 8.10
N HIS A 304 -15.96 -3.23 8.18
CA HIS A 304 -15.26 -2.39 9.14
C HIS A 304 -14.59 -1.24 8.40
N GLU A 305 -14.80 -0.03 8.87
CA GLU A 305 -14.11 1.16 8.41
C GLU A 305 -13.02 1.55 9.41
N THR A 306 -11.83 1.91 8.93
CA THR A 306 -10.69 2.30 9.75
C THR A 306 -10.14 3.66 9.34
N SER A 307 -9.38 4.30 10.23
CA SER A 307 -8.50 5.41 9.84
C SER A 307 -7.54 4.97 8.73
N ILE A 308 -6.98 5.95 8.00
CA ILE A 308 -6.06 5.71 6.88
C ILE A 308 -4.72 5.20 7.43
N GLY A 309 -4.30 4.04 6.95
CA GLY A 309 -3.09 3.35 7.35
C GLY A 309 -3.30 1.84 7.50
N PHE A 310 -2.54 1.03 6.78
CA PHE A 310 -2.71 -0.43 6.77
C PHE A 310 -2.52 -1.08 8.16
N LYS A 311 -1.77 -0.42 9.06
CA LYS A 311 -1.62 -0.87 10.44
C LYS A 311 -2.95 -1.10 11.16
N TYR A 312 -3.98 -0.31 10.88
CA TYR A 312 -5.33 -0.48 11.46
C TYR A 312 -6.07 -1.66 10.81
N VAL A 313 -5.83 -1.89 9.52
CA VAL A 313 -6.33 -3.08 8.82
C VAL A 313 -5.67 -4.34 9.36
N ALA A 314 -4.34 -4.31 9.54
CA ALA A 314 -3.57 -5.41 10.10
C ALA A 314 -4.00 -5.77 11.54
N ASP A 315 -4.29 -4.77 12.39
CA ASP A 315 -4.82 -4.99 13.74
C ASP A 315 -6.12 -5.82 13.70
N LEU A 316 -7.07 -5.44 12.84
CA LEU A 316 -8.32 -6.18 12.67
C LEU A 316 -8.10 -7.58 12.11
N MET A 317 -7.13 -7.75 11.19
CA MET A 317 -6.76 -9.06 10.65
C MET A 317 -6.19 -10.03 11.69
N MET A 318 -5.59 -9.50 12.75
CA MET A 318 -5.10 -10.33 13.87
C MET A 318 -6.19 -10.66 14.89
N GLU A 319 -7.19 -9.81 15.03
CA GLU A 319 -8.26 -9.96 16.01
C GLU A 319 -9.45 -10.78 15.47
N ARG A 320 -9.66 -10.81 14.15
CA ARG A 320 -10.87 -11.32 13.50
C ARG A 320 -10.56 -12.05 12.21
N GLU A 321 -11.51 -12.87 11.77
CA GLU A 321 -11.46 -13.43 10.42
C GLU A 321 -11.84 -12.36 9.40
N ILE A 322 -10.83 -11.71 8.80
CA ILE A 322 -10.99 -10.74 7.73
C ILE A 322 -10.74 -11.44 6.40
N LEU A 323 -11.74 -11.40 5.51
CA LEU A 323 -11.61 -11.90 4.15
C LEU A 323 -10.53 -11.10 3.41
N MET A 324 -10.69 -9.77 3.40
CA MET A 324 -9.89 -8.83 2.63
C MET A 324 -9.94 -7.46 3.26
N GLY A 325 -8.80 -6.78 3.29
CA GLY A 325 -8.71 -5.40 3.75
C GLY A 325 -7.76 -4.59 2.91
N GLY A 326 -8.00 -3.28 2.79
CA GLY A 326 -7.11 -2.46 1.98
C GLY A 326 -7.36 -0.96 2.06
N GLU A 327 -6.49 -0.26 1.35
CA GLU A 327 -6.38 1.18 1.29
C GLU A 327 -6.54 1.71 -0.14
N GLU A 328 -6.84 3.00 -0.24
CA GLU A 328 -6.89 3.76 -1.50
C GLU A 328 -5.57 3.68 -2.28
N SER A 329 -4.46 3.55 -1.60
CA SER A 329 -3.12 3.50 -2.18
C SER A 329 -2.80 2.21 -2.98
N GLY A 330 -3.71 1.22 -3.02
CA GLY A 330 -3.48 -0.06 -3.67
C GLY A 330 -2.85 -1.12 -2.76
N GLY A 331 -2.68 -0.82 -1.49
CA GLY A 331 -2.27 -1.79 -0.48
C GLY A 331 -3.44 -2.67 -0.05
N ILE A 332 -3.45 -3.92 -0.47
CA ILE A 332 -4.51 -4.90 -0.19
C ILE A 332 -3.89 -6.15 0.43
N GLY A 333 -4.54 -6.70 1.45
CA GLY A 333 -4.10 -7.91 2.15
C GLY A 333 -5.26 -8.85 2.51
N TYR A 334 -4.90 -10.07 2.91
CA TYR A 334 -5.83 -11.18 3.19
C TYR A 334 -5.39 -11.89 4.47
N SER A 335 -6.27 -12.01 5.48
CA SER A 335 -5.91 -12.73 6.72
C SER A 335 -5.49 -14.19 6.46
N ARG A 336 -6.02 -14.80 5.39
CA ARG A 336 -5.66 -16.17 4.98
C ARG A 336 -4.23 -16.32 4.49
N PHE A 337 -3.56 -15.22 4.14
CA PHE A 337 -2.17 -15.22 3.72
C PHE A 337 -1.30 -14.51 4.75
N LEU A 338 -1.32 -13.18 4.76
CA LEU A 338 -0.57 -12.35 5.69
C LEU A 338 -1.41 -11.15 6.13
N PRO A 339 -1.25 -10.65 7.37
CA PRO A 339 -1.82 -9.37 7.78
C PRO A 339 -0.95 -8.21 7.25
N GLU A 340 -0.66 -8.25 5.94
CA GLU A 340 0.20 -7.32 5.23
C GLU A 340 -0.32 -7.08 3.82
N ARG A 341 0.03 -5.94 3.25
CA ARG A 341 -0.18 -5.60 1.83
C ARG A 341 0.74 -6.43 0.96
N ASP A 342 0.24 -6.87 -0.19
CA ASP A 342 1.03 -7.68 -1.11
C ASP A 342 0.67 -7.38 -2.56
N GLY A 343 1.48 -6.53 -3.22
CA GLY A 343 1.26 -6.14 -4.60
C GLY A 343 1.44 -7.30 -5.58
N VAL A 344 2.41 -8.18 -5.33
CA VAL A 344 2.67 -9.36 -6.17
C VAL A 344 1.51 -10.35 -6.11
N LEU A 345 1.05 -10.69 -4.90
CA LEU A 345 -0.10 -11.57 -4.72
C LEU A 345 -1.36 -10.99 -5.37
N ASN A 346 -1.60 -9.69 -5.20
CA ASN A 346 -2.76 -9.04 -5.81
C ASN A 346 -2.72 -9.07 -7.34
N CYS A 347 -1.54 -8.91 -7.96
CA CYS A 347 -1.38 -9.10 -9.41
C CYS A 347 -1.76 -10.53 -9.85
N LEU A 348 -1.32 -11.56 -9.11
CA LEU A 348 -1.66 -12.96 -9.40
C LEU A 348 -3.16 -13.23 -9.20
N LEU A 349 -3.75 -12.71 -8.12
CA LEU A 349 -5.20 -12.89 -7.87
C LEU A 349 -6.06 -12.15 -8.88
N LEU A 350 -5.62 -11.00 -9.38
CA LEU A 350 -6.31 -10.29 -10.45
C LEU A 350 -6.27 -11.09 -11.76
N ALA A 351 -5.11 -11.66 -12.10
CA ALA A 351 -4.98 -12.57 -13.23
C ALA A 351 -5.84 -13.84 -13.05
N ASN A 352 -5.97 -14.37 -11.81
CA ASN A 352 -6.89 -15.47 -11.51
C ASN A 352 -8.35 -15.09 -11.72
N ALA A 353 -8.78 -13.91 -11.26
CA ALA A 353 -10.13 -13.44 -11.45
C ALA A 353 -10.47 -13.32 -12.95
N MET A 354 -9.55 -12.75 -13.75
CA MET A 354 -9.68 -12.68 -15.20
C MET A 354 -9.79 -14.09 -15.82
N ALA A 355 -8.93 -15.02 -15.41
CA ALA A 355 -8.89 -16.39 -15.93
C ALA A 355 -10.16 -17.18 -15.60
N GLU A 356 -10.67 -17.07 -14.36
CA GLU A 356 -11.87 -17.81 -13.92
C GLU A 356 -13.16 -17.25 -14.53
N GLU A 357 -13.22 -15.93 -14.76
CA GLU A 357 -14.36 -15.28 -15.42
C GLU A 357 -14.28 -15.36 -16.96
N GLY A 358 -13.11 -15.66 -17.52
CA GLY A 358 -12.86 -15.64 -18.97
C GLY A 358 -13.01 -14.24 -19.57
N LYS A 359 -12.71 -13.19 -18.79
CA LYS A 359 -12.92 -11.78 -19.13
C LYS A 359 -11.63 -10.97 -19.02
N THR A 360 -11.51 -9.95 -19.86
CA THR A 360 -10.47 -8.93 -19.74
C THR A 360 -10.70 -8.07 -18.49
N LEU A 361 -9.69 -7.31 -18.07
CA LEU A 361 -9.81 -6.47 -16.89
C LEU A 361 -10.86 -5.37 -17.07
N GLY A 362 -10.93 -4.75 -18.26
CA GLY A 362 -11.94 -3.73 -18.56
C GLY A 362 -13.37 -4.29 -18.51
N GLN A 363 -13.57 -5.52 -18.98
CA GLN A 363 -14.88 -6.19 -18.87
C GLN A 363 -15.29 -6.45 -17.41
N LEU A 364 -14.35 -6.89 -16.56
CA LEU A 364 -14.63 -7.06 -15.12
C LEU A 364 -15.01 -5.75 -14.42
N VAL A 365 -14.35 -4.65 -14.77
CA VAL A 365 -14.67 -3.31 -14.26
C VAL A 365 -16.04 -2.85 -14.79
N ALA A 366 -16.35 -3.09 -16.06
CA ALA A 366 -17.64 -2.76 -16.63
C ALA A 366 -18.78 -3.51 -15.93
N ASP A 367 -18.60 -4.81 -15.64
CA ASP A 367 -19.56 -5.60 -14.87
C ASP A 367 -19.82 -5.01 -13.48
N LEU A 368 -18.76 -4.58 -12.77
CA LEU A 368 -18.92 -3.92 -11.47
C LEU A 368 -19.77 -2.66 -11.56
N GLN A 369 -19.46 -1.79 -12.52
CA GLN A 369 -20.19 -0.52 -12.69
C GLN A 369 -21.64 -0.75 -13.14
N HIS A 370 -21.88 -1.79 -13.94
CA HIS A 370 -23.25 -2.17 -14.30
C HIS A 370 -24.05 -2.67 -13.09
N GLU A 371 -23.42 -3.48 -12.24
CA GLU A 371 -24.07 -4.12 -11.10
C GLU A 371 -24.26 -3.17 -9.90
N PHE A 372 -23.22 -2.43 -9.55
CA PHE A 372 -23.18 -1.57 -8.35
C PHE A 372 -23.34 -0.08 -8.64
N GLY A 373 -23.51 0.27 -9.90
CA GLY A 373 -23.55 1.66 -10.37
C GLY A 373 -22.17 2.30 -10.57
N PRO A 374 -22.10 3.39 -11.34
CA PRO A 374 -20.84 4.07 -11.62
C PRO A 374 -20.28 4.75 -10.37
N HIS A 375 -19.01 4.45 -10.08
CA HIS A 375 -18.20 5.07 -9.02
C HIS A 375 -16.90 5.55 -9.63
N TYR A 376 -16.64 6.85 -9.51
CA TYR A 376 -15.41 7.49 -9.97
C TYR A 376 -14.77 8.21 -8.81
N TYR A 377 -13.45 8.17 -8.75
CA TYR A 377 -12.66 8.68 -7.64
C TYR A 377 -11.63 9.69 -8.14
N GLY A 378 -11.30 10.65 -7.29
CA GLY A 378 -10.25 11.61 -7.54
C GLY A 378 -9.52 12.03 -6.27
N ARG A 379 -8.26 12.39 -6.42
CA ARG A 379 -7.39 12.90 -5.35
C ARG A 379 -6.65 14.13 -5.84
N LEU A 380 -6.49 15.10 -4.96
CA LEU A 380 -5.68 16.29 -5.16
C LEU A 380 -4.80 16.54 -3.93
N ASP A 381 -3.51 16.60 -4.14
CA ASP A 381 -2.51 16.88 -3.11
C ASP A 381 -2.16 18.38 -3.16
N LEU A 382 -2.58 19.13 -2.13
CA LEU A 382 -2.39 20.57 -2.02
C LEU A 382 -1.20 20.87 -1.10
N HIS A 383 -0.08 21.30 -1.70
CA HIS A 383 1.07 21.81 -0.94
C HIS A 383 0.78 23.25 -0.53
N ILE A 384 0.45 23.46 0.74
CA ILE A 384 0.01 24.74 1.30
C ILE A 384 0.62 24.97 2.68
N PRO A 385 0.75 26.25 3.12
CA PRO A 385 1.21 26.56 4.49
C PRO A 385 0.33 25.92 5.57
N ASP A 386 0.93 25.57 6.71
CA ASP A 386 0.22 24.93 7.83
C ASP A 386 -0.97 25.75 8.33
N GLU A 387 -0.82 27.07 8.42
CA GLU A 387 -1.93 27.97 8.81
C GLU A 387 -3.16 27.81 7.88
N MET A 388 -2.92 27.78 6.56
CA MET A 388 -4.00 27.59 5.58
C MET A 388 -4.63 26.19 5.71
N LYS A 389 -3.80 25.16 5.93
CA LYS A 389 -4.22 23.79 6.16
C LYS A 389 -5.12 23.67 7.39
N GLU A 390 -4.69 24.25 8.51
CA GLU A 390 -5.45 24.24 9.77
C GLU A 390 -6.76 25.01 9.66
N ASN A 391 -6.73 26.20 9.06
CA ASN A 391 -7.91 27.03 8.81
C ASN A 391 -8.93 26.29 7.93
N ALA A 392 -8.48 25.58 6.89
CA ALA A 392 -9.36 24.79 6.02
C ALA A 392 -10.05 23.65 6.80
N ILE A 393 -9.31 22.92 7.64
CA ILE A 393 -9.88 21.85 8.47
C ILE A 393 -10.85 22.41 9.52
N GLN A 394 -10.55 23.55 10.14
CA GLN A 394 -11.46 24.21 11.09
C GLN A 394 -12.75 24.63 10.38
N ARG A 395 -12.68 25.26 9.21
CA ARG A 395 -13.88 25.59 8.40
C ARG A 395 -14.68 24.34 8.07
N ALA A 396 -14.03 23.26 7.61
CA ALA A 396 -14.72 22.02 7.30
C ALA A 396 -15.42 21.40 8.54
N ARG A 397 -14.83 21.54 9.72
CA ARG A 397 -15.43 21.07 10.97
C ARG A 397 -16.59 21.92 11.45
N SER A 398 -16.61 23.21 11.07
CA SER A 398 -17.64 24.15 11.55
C SER A 398 -19.05 23.70 11.14
N GLU A 399 -19.98 23.75 12.08
CA GLU A 399 -21.40 23.49 11.80
C GLU A 399 -22.01 24.51 10.83
N SER A 400 -21.44 25.73 10.73
CA SER A 400 -21.89 26.74 9.80
C SER A 400 -21.59 26.38 8.33
N THR A 401 -20.67 25.47 8.07
CA THR A 401 -20.39 24.98 6.71
C THR A 401 -21.46 23.96 6.30
N GLN A 402 -22.46 24.44 5.57
CA GLN A 402 -23.62 23.68 5.14
C GLN A 402 -23.59 23.31 3.65
N SER A 403 -22.58 23.77 2.92
CA SER A 403 -22.40 23.49 1.49
C SER A 403 -20.93 23.39 1.09
N LEU A 404 -20.68 22.73 -0.03
CA LEU A 404 -19.42 22.76 -0.76
C LEU A 404 -19.76 23.24 -2.18
N GLY A 405 -19.45 24.50 -2.49
CA GLY A 405 -19.95 25.18 -3.68
C GLY A 405 -21.48 25.15 -3.74
N LYS A 406 -22.02 24.66 -4.84
CA LYS A 406 -23.48 24.56 -5.06
C LYS A 406 -24.13 23.35 -4.35
N TYR A 407 -23.35 22.40 -3.82
CA TYR A 407 -23.86 21.17 -3.24
C TYR A 407 -24.07 21.31 -1.72
N LYS A 408 -25.27 20.97 -1.25
CA LYS A 408 -25.57 20.92 0.18
C LYS A 408 -24.83 19.77 0.85
N VAL A 409 -24.29 20.02 2.05
CA VAL A 409 -23.71 18.98 2.90
C VAL A 409 -24.85 18.27 3.64
N LEU A 410 -25.05 16.99 3.34
CA LEU A 410 -26.08 16.15 3.95
C LEU A 410 -25.62 15.56 5.29
N LYS A 411 -24.33 15.21 5.38
CA LYS A 411 -23.72 14.57 6.55
C LYS A 411 -22.24 14.88 6.60
N LYS A 412 -21.65 14.92 7.79
CA LYS A 412 -20.21 14.98 8.02
C LYS A 412 -19.73 13.78 8.84
N GLU A 413 -18.55 13.27 8.51
CA GLU A 413 -17.84 12.25 9.28
C GLU A 413 -16.41 12.70 9.58
N TYR A 414 -15.85 12.27 10.75
CA TYR A 414 -14.64 12.88 11.34
C TYR A 414 -13.56 11.87 11.74
N MET A 415 -13.59 10.65 11.21
CA MET A 415 -12.67 9.58 11.60
C MET A 415 -11.19 9.93 11.35
N ASP A 416 -10.85 10.42 10.15
CA ASP A 416 -9.49 10.81 9.75
C ASP A 416 -9.57 11.98 8.76
N GLY A 417 -9.75 13.18 9.28
CA GLY A 417 -10.07 14.38 8.52
C GLY A 417 -11.53 14.77 8.65
N VAL A 418 -12.10 15.40 7.63
CA VAL A 418 -13.51 15.80 7.56
C VAL A 418 -14.08 15.36 6.23
N LYS A 419 -15.01 14.41 6.23
CA LYS A 419 -15.72 13.93 5.05
C LYS A 419 -17.11 14.51 4.97
N PHE A 420 -17.42 15.19 3.87
CA PHE A 420 -18.74 15.68 3.52
C PHE A 420 -19.43 14.69 2.58
N PHE A 421 -20.67 14.32 2.89
CA PHE A 421 -21.60 13.71 1.94
C PHE A 421 -22.46 14.80 1.35
N LEU A 422 -22.61 14.82 0.02
CA LEU A 422 -23.12 15.94 -0.73
C LEU A 422 -24.42 15.60 -1.46
N ASP A 423 -25.34 16.54 -1.50
CA ASP A 423 -26.56 16.46 -2.31
C ASP A 423 -26.21 16.75 -3.78
N ALA A 424 -25.71 15.72 -4.45
CA ALA A 424 -25.25 15.78 -5.83
C ALA A 424 -25.85 14.62 -6.65
N PRO A 425 -25.92 14.72 -7.99
CA PRO A 425 -26.51 13.68 -8.84
C PRO A 425 -25.84 12.33 -8.68
N THR A 426 -26.62 11.26 -8.49
CA THR A 426 -26.12 9.89 -8.35
C THR A 426 -26.15 9.10 -9.66
N ASN A 427 -26.72 9.66 -10.74
CA ASN A 427 -26.88 8.97 -12.03
C ASN A 427 -27.50 7.57 -11.86
N GLY A 428 -28.71 7.51 -11.30
CA GLY A 428 -29.40 6.28 -10.99
C GLY A 428 -28.89 5.64 -9.69
N ASN A 429 -28.29 4.46 -9.77
CA ASN A 429 -27.70 3.74 -8.63
C ASN A 429 -26.20 4.03 -8.43
N GLY A 430 -25.65 5.09 -9.07
CA GLY A 430 -24.24 5.46 -8.93
C GLY A 430 -23.82 5.91 -7.52
N ALA A 431 -22.57 6.30 -7.38
CA ALA A 431 -21.99 6.73 -6.11
C ALA A 431 -22.74 7.93 -5.49
N GLU A 432 -22.93 7.88 -4.19
CA GLU A 432 -23.20 9.08 -3.39
C GLU A 432 -21.94 9.94 -3.41
N ALA A 433 -22.08 11.22 -3.76
CA ALA A 433 -20.93 12.12 -3.83
C ALA A 433 -20.40 12.45 -2.44
N TRP A 434 -19.10 12.37 -2.28
CA TRP A 434 -18.43 12.82 -1.05
C TRP A 434 -17.10 13.52 -1.33
N ALA A 435 -16.70 14.39 -0.41
CA ALA A 435 -15.40 15.05 -0.40
C ALA A 435 -14.76 14.93 0.99
N LEU A 436 -13.51 14.48 1.07
CA LEU A 436 -12.74 14.32 2.30
C LEU A 436 -11.55 15.27 2.32
N PHE A 437 -11.49 16.13 3.32
CA PHE A 437 -10.36 17.02 3.61
C PHE A 437 -9.50 16.41 4.71
N ARG A 438 -8.25 16.07 4.38
CA ARG A 438 -7.32 15.45 5.31
C ARG A 438 -5.99 16.20 5.35
N ALA A 439 -5.64 16.74 6.51
CA ALA A 439 -4.33 17.32 6.75
C ALA A 439 -3.28 16.24 6.98
N SER A 440 -2.10 16.36 6.35
CA SER A 440 -0.94 15.56 6.74
C SER A 440 -0.44 15.98 8.12
N GLY A 441 -0.11 15.00 8.97
CA GLY A 441 0.48 15.26 10.28
C GLY A 441 1.99 15.56 10.24
N THR A 442 2.66 15.28 9.11
CA THR A 442 4.12 15.34 8.99
C THR A 442 4.60 16.25 7.85
N GLU A 443 3.71 16.68 6.96
CA GLU A 443 4.04 17.45 5.76
C GLU A 443 3.16 18.69 5.63
N HIS A 444 3.63 19.72 4.95
CA HIS A 444 2.87 20.92 4.57
C HIS A 444 1.89 20.59 3.43
N LEU A 445 1.00 19.63 3.68
CA LEU A 445 0.15 18.99 2.70
C LEU A 445 -1.27 18.79 3.24
N LEU A 446 -2.28 19.21 2.46
CA LEU A 446 -3.66 18.83 2.63
C LEU A 446 -4.08 17.97 1.44
N ARG A 447 -4.62 16.79 1.70
CA ARG A 447 -5.17 15.92 0.66
C ARG A 447 -6.68 16.06 0.60
N LEU A 448 -7.15 16.30 -0.61
CA LEU A 448 -8.57 16.30 -0.94
C LEU A 448 -8.86 15.01 -1.72
N TYR A 449 -9.84 14.26 -1.25
CA TYR A 449 -10.33 13.06 -1.93
C TYR A 449 -11.80 13.24 -2.24
N THR A 450 -12.24 12.73 -3.40
CA THR A 450 -13.65 12.77 -3.81
C THR A 450 -14.07 11.48 -4.48
N GLU A 451 -15.33 11.12 -4.34
CA GLU A 451 -15.99 10.09 -5.12
C GLU A 451 -17.34 10.61 -5.61
N ALA A 452 -17.70 10.27 -6.83
CA ALA A 452 -18.99 10.64 -7.41
C ALA A 452 -19.41 9.68 -8.53
N SER A 453 -20.61 9.87 -9.07
CA SER A 453 -21.22 9.04 -10.11
C SER A 453 -20.68 9.32 -11.52
N SER A 454 -19.86 10.34 -11.72
CA SER A 454 -19.21 10.62 -13.02
C SER A 454 -17.85 11.26 -12.85
N LYS A 455 -16.99 11.16 -13.87
CA LYS A 455 -15.65 11.77 -13.88
C LYS A 455 -15.75 13.31 -13.84
N GLU A 456 -16.70 13.87 -14.53
CA GLU A 456 -16.95 15.31 -14.60
C GLU A 456 -17.31 15.85 -13.21
N LEU A 457 -18.17 15.15 -12.48
CA LEU A 457 -18.57 15.54 -11.13
C LEU A 457 -17.39 15.41 -10.14
N VAL A 458 -16.56 14.36 -10.26
CA VAL A 458 -15.33 14.24 -9.47
C VAL A 458 -14.41 15.44 -9.70
N GLN A 459 -14.19 15.82 -10.97
CA GLN A 459 -13.34 16.96 -11.29
C GLN A 459 -13.93 18.28 -10.77
N GLU A 460 -15.24 18.49 -10.88
CA GLU A 460 -15.92 19.65 -10.31
C GLU A 460 -15.74 19.72 -8.79
N LEU A 461 -15.89 18.59 -8.09
CA LEU A 461 -15.71 18.52 -6.64
C LEU A 461 -14.28 18.77 -6.20
N LEU A 462 -13.28 18.31 -6.97
CA LEU A 462 -11.87 18.60 -6.69
C LEU A 462 -11.58 20.11 -6.82
N VAL A 463 -12.06 20.75 -7.89
CA VAL A 463 -11.89 22.20 -8.10
C VAL A 463 -12.61 23.00 -7.00
N THR A 464 -13.85 22.64 -6.68
CA THR A 464 -14.63 23.32 -5.64
C THR A 464 -14.00 23.11 -4.26
N GLY A 465 -13.50 21.91 -3.98
CA GLY A 465 -12.79 21.60 -2.75
C GLY A 465 -11.48 22.36 -2.59
N GLU A 466 -10.72 22.55 -3.67
CA GLU A 466 -9.52 23.40 -3.66
C GLU A 466 -9.88 24.86 -3.37
N GLN A 467 -10.92 25.40 -4.03
CA GLN A 467 -11.42 26.76 -3.76
C GLN A 467 -11.83 26.92 -2.28
N PHE A 468 -12.54 25.91 -1.73
CA PHE A 468 -12.89 25.89 -0.32
C PHE A 468 -11.64 25.90 0.59
N VAL A 469 -10.60 25.12 0.28
CA VAL A 469 -9.34 25.10 1.04
C VAL A 469 -8.63 26.45 0.99
N ARG A 470 -8.66 27.13 -0.16
CA ARG A 470 -8.04 28.45 -0.34
C ARG A 470 -8.87 29.61 0.22
N GLY A 471 -10.11 29.36 0.65
CA GLY A 471 -11.01 30.40 1.18
C GLY A 471 -11.64 31.28 0.10
N SER A 472 -11.74 30.78 -1.13
CA SER A 472 -12.28 31.49 -2.30
C SER A 472 -13.70 31.02 -2.66
N ALA A 473 -14.30 30.14 -1.84
CA ALA A 473 -15.64 29.58 -2.06
C ALA A 473 -16.63 30.05 -1.00
#